data_1734d4b1b4f3082ccbbd7a49edcd9929
#
_entry.id   1734d4b1b4f3082ccbbd7a49edcd9929
#
_cell.length_a   1.000
_cell.length_b   1.000
_cell.length_c   1.000
_cell.angle_alpha   90.00
_cell.angle_beta   90.00
_cell.angle_gamma   90.00
#
_symmetry.space_group_name_H-M   'P 1'
#
loop_
_entity.id
_entity.type
_entity.pdbx_description
1 polymer ?
#
loop_
_entity_poly.entity_id
_entity_poly.type
_entity_poly.pdbx_seq_one_letter_code
_entity_poly.pdbx_strand_id
1 'polypeptide(L)'
;DSILAANRIAFREEAIEVFIENARQDIAEGAIVLLGGDFNEPSHLDWQEDTKDLWDHNGVVINWDCSSILCKEGFKDIYRTLYPNPVTHPGFTFPSDNDKMPVSKLTWAPDADERDRIDFIYFYPNQDITPISSMILGPSRSIVKSQRIEENTEDNFITPKGIWPSDHKGVIATFRISPQ
;
A
#
# COMPACT_ATOMS: atom_id res chain seq x y z
N ASP A 1 19.32 0.39 8.78
CA ASP A 1 19.16 1.50 9.77
C ASP A 1 19.15 2.89 9.11
N SER A 2 19.97 3.16 8.06
CA SER A 2 20.03 4.49 7.43
C SER A 2 18.76 4.85 6.63
N ILE A 3 18.10 3.88 6.00
CA ILE A 3 16.87 4.08 5.23
C ILE A 3 15.73 4.49 6.17
N LEU A 4 15.51 3.75 7.25
CA LEU A 4 14.49 4.10 8.25
C LEU A 4 14.78 5.44 8.91
N ALA A 5 16.05 5.74 9.23
CA ALA A 5 16.43 7.04 9.80
C ALA A 5 16.09 8.20 8.85
N ALA A 6 16.31 8.04 7.54
CA ALA A 6 15.93 9.03 6.54
C ALA A 6 14.40 9.15 6.40
N ASN A 7 13.68 8.03 6.46
CA ASN A 7 12.22 8.01 6.37
C ASN A 7 11.56 8.74 7.56
N ARG A 8 12.07 8.55 8.78
CA ARG A 8 11.56 9.16 10.02
C ARG A 8 11.64 10.69 10.06
N ILE A 9 12.41 11.31 9.18
CA ILE A 9 12.45 12.78 9.04
C ILE A 9 11.07 13.33 8.63
N ALA A 10 10.22 12.52 8.02
CA ALA A 10 8.87 12.92 7.59
C ALA A 10 7.80 12.76 8.68
N PHE A 11 8.13 12.19 9.85
CA PHE A 11 7.22 12.01 11.01
C PHE A 11 5.90 11.30 10.70
N ARG A 12 5.90 10.36 9.75
CA ARG A 12 4.69 9.63 9.32
C ARG A 12 4.19 8.71 10.43
N GLU A 13 5.10 8.05 11.11
CA GLU A 13 4.84 7.18 12.27
C GLU A 13 4.11 7.92 13.39
N GLU A 14 4.43 9.18 13.64
CA GLU A 14 3.74 10.00 14.67
C GLU A 14 2.27 10.21 14.31
N ALA A 15 1.96 10.40 13.03
CA ALA A 15 0.56 10.54 12.58
C ALA A 15 -0.23 9.24 12.78
N ILE A 16 0.41 8.08 12.55
CA ILE A 16 -0.20 6.77 12.81
C ILE A 16 -0.44 6.55 14.31
N GLU A 17 0.51 6.92 15.15
CA GLU A 17 0.35 6.82 16.62
C GLU A 17 -0.82 7.69 17.12
N VAL A 18 -0.94 8.92 16.63
CA VAL A 18 -2.08 9.81 16.94
C VAL A 18 -3.41 9.21 16.48
N PHE A 19 -3.44 8.61 15.28
CA PHE A 19 -4.64 7.92 14.80
C PHE A 19 -5.03 6.77 15.73
N ILE A 20 -4.07 5.91 16.10
CA ILE A 20 -4.30 4.76 16.98
C ILE A 20 -4.83 5.21 18.35
N GLU A 21 -4.24 6.23 18.92
CA GLU A 21 -4.67 6.78 20.22
C GLU A 21 -6.15 7.22 20.15
N ASN A 22 -6.53 7.94 19.11
CA ASN A 22 -7.91 8.39 18.92
C ASN A 22 -8.89 7.22 18.64
N ALA A 23 -8.44 6.17 17.96
CA ALA A 23 -9.28 5.03 17.60
C ALA A 23 -9.51 4.04 18.77
N ARG A 24 -8.70 4.11 19.84
CA ARG A 24 -8.74 3.13 20.93
C ARG A 24 -10.11 3.02 21.60
N GLN A 25 -10.78 4.14 21.82
CA GLN A 25 -12.11 4.14 22.43
C GLN A 25 -13.13 3.48 21.49
N ASP A 26 -13.15 3.86 20.23
CA ASP A 26 -14.04 3.31 19.23
C ASP A 26 -13.86 1.78 19.07
N ILE A 27 -12.59 1.33 19.08
CA ILE A 27 -12.25 -0.09 19.05
C ILE A 27 -12.81 -0.81 20.32
N ALA A 28 -12.61 -0.23 21.49
CA ALA A 28 -13.08 -0.81 22.73
C ALA A 28 -14.61 -0.87 22.83
N GLU A 29 -15.30 0.05 22.18
CA GLU A 29 -16.78 0.09 22.06
C GLU A 29 -17.32 -0.84 20.95
N GLY A 30 -16.43 -1.52 20.21
CA GLY A 30 -16.81 -2.46 19.14
C GLY A 30 -17.12 -1.81 17.82
N ALA A 31 -16.77 -0.55 17.60
CA ALA A 31 -16.96 0.14 16.34
C ALA A 31 -16.14 -0.50 15.22
N ILE A 32 -16.62 -0.37 13.99
CA ILE A 32 -15.86 -0.71 12.79
C ILE A 32 -14.89 0.44 12.51
N VAL A 33 -13.59 0.18 12.64
CA VAL A 33 -12.54 1.16 12.41
C VAL A 33 -11.75 0.81 11.16
N LEU A 34 -11.71 1.74 10.22
CA LEU A 34 -10.96 1.66 8.98
C LEU A 34 -9.99 2.85 8.88
N LEU A 35 -8.83 2.62 8.30
CA LEU A 35 -7.86 3.64 7.95
C LEU A 35 -7.47 3.47 6.47
N GLY A 36 -7.58 4.51 5.67
CA GLY A 36 -7.16 4.45 4.27
C GLY A 36 -6.46 5.73 3.84
N GLY A 37 -5.48 5.60 2.95
CA GLY A 37 -4.76 6.73 2.37
C GLY A 37 -3.42 6.37 1.76
N ASP A 38 -2.78 7.40 1.21
CA ASP A 38 -1.38 7.38 0.82
C ASP A 38 -0.50 7.60 2.06
N PHE A 39 0.33 6.61 2.35
CA PHE A 39 1.24 6.67 3.50
C PHE A 39 2.61 7.23 3.12
N ASN A 40 2.90 7.38 1.82
CA ASN A 40 4.24 7.73 1.32
C ASN A 40 5.36 6.88 1.94
N GLU A 41 5.03 5.69 2.35
CA GLU A 41 5.90 4.71 2.98
C GLU A 41 5.43 3.31 2.60
N PRO A 42 6.31 2.40 2.18
CA PRO A 42 5.94 1.02 1.89
C PRO A 42 5.49 0.23 3.12
N SER A 43 5.05 -1.00 2.92
CA SER A 43 4.72 -1.90 4.02
C SER A 43 5.88 -2.84 4.37
N HIS A 44 6.07 -3.07 5.68
CA HIS A 44 6.98 -4.12 6.15
C HIS A 44 6.57 -5.52 5.64
N LEU A 45 5.31 -5.71 5.23
CA LEU A 45 4.82 -6.96 4.64
C LEU A 45 5.21 -7.13 3.16
N ASP A 46 5.74 -6.09 2.54
CA ASP A 46 6.15 -6.07 1.13
C ASP A 46 7.68 -6.10 0.97
N TRP A 47 8.43 -5.69 2.00
CA TRP A 47 9.89 -5.66 2.02
C TRP A 47 10.44 -6.81 2.88
N GLN A 48 10.18 -8.04 2.43
CA GLN A 48 10.48 -9.29 3.13
C GLN A 48 11.65 -10.04 2.50
N GLU A 49 12.01 -11.17 3.07
CA GLU A 49 13.10 -12.03 2.60
C GLU A 49 12.89 -12.55 1.16
N ASP A 50 11.63 -12.78 0.77
CA ASP A 50 11.24 -13.27 -0.55
C ASP A 50 11.19 -12.16 -1.63
N THR A 51 11.17 -10.90 -1.24
CA THR A 51 11.16 -9.74 -2.14
C THR A 51 12.47 -8.95 -2.15
N LYS A 52 13.42 -9.24 -1.26
CA LYS A 52 14.63 -8.43 -1.06
C LYS A 52 15.49 -8.25 -2.32
N ASP A 53 15.47 -9.21 -3.24
CA ASP A 53 16.24 -9.20 -4.48
C ASP A 53 15.40 -8.81 -5.72
N LEU A 54 14.15 -8.36 -5.50
CA LEU A 54 13.24 -7.90 -6.54
C LEU A 54 13.12 -6.36 -6.51
N TRP A 55 12.69 -5.78 -7.61
CA TRP A 55 12.28 -4.36 -7.74
C TRP A 55 13.26 -3.35 -7.13
N ASP A 56 14.55 -3.60 -7.34
CA ASP A 56 15.65 -2.78 -6.80
C ASP A 56 15.65 -2.63 -5.26
N HIS A 57 15.09 -3.61 -4.52
CA HIS A 57 15.22 -3.69 -3.04
C HIS A 57 16.66 -3.95 -2.59
N ASN A 58 17.56 -4.36 -3.50
CA ASN A 58 19.00 -4.47 -3.30
C ASN A 58 19.42 -5.33 -2.10
N GLY A 59 18.73 -6.45 -1.87
CA GLY A 59 19.01 -7.40 -0.78
C GLY A 59 18.54 -6.93 0.59
N VAL A 60 17.70 -5.90 0.66
CA VAL A 60 17.29 -5.29 1.93
C VAL A 60 15.91 -5.77 2.37
N VAL A 61 15.80 -6.14 3.65
CA VAL A 61 14.53 -6.36 4.36
C VAL A 61 14.30 -5.19 5.31
N ILE A 62 13.14 -4.55 5.25
CA ILE A 62 12.84 -3.35 6.03
C ILE A 62 11.53 -3.51 6.79
N ASN A 63 11.58 -3.28 8.10
CA ASN A 63 10.40 -3.14 8.94
C ASN A 63 9.93 -1.67 8.95
N TRP A 64 9.24 -1.26 7.88
CA TRP A 64 8.68 0.08 7.75
C TRP A 64 7.79 0.45 8.93
N ASP A 65 7.95 1.66 9.46
CA ASP A 65 7.40 2.04 10.76
C ASP A 65 5.87 2.08 10.77
N CYS A 66 5.23 2.77 9.84
CA CYS A 66 3.77 2.93 9.81
C CYS A 66 3.03 1.59 9.81
N SER A 67 3.41 0.72 8.88
CA SER A 67 2.78 -0.58 8.74
C SER A 67 3.09 -1.52 9.91
N SER A 68 4.32 -1.45 10.47
CA SER A 68 4.72 -2.24 11.63
C SER A 68 3.96 -1.83 12.89
N ILE A 69 3.80 -0.53 13.11
CA ILE A 69 3.02 0.02 14.25
C ILE A 69 1.55 -0.41 14.16
N LEU A 70 0.93 -0.22 12.99
CA LEU A 70 -0.48 -0.64 12.77
C LEU A 70 -0.67 -2.13 13.02
N CYS A 71 0.22 -2.97 12.47
CA CYS A 71 0.16 -4.42 12.66
C CYS A 71 0.31 -4.81 14.13
N LYS A 72 1.24 -4.20 14.86
CA LYS A 72 1.48 -4.42 16.29
C LYS A 72 0.25 -4.05 17.13
N GLU A 73 -0.46 -2.99 16.77
CA GLU A 73 -1.69 -2.53 17.43
C GLU A 73 -2.94 -3.33 17.01
N GLY A 74 -2.79 -4.33 16.14
CA GLY A 74 -3.85 -5.27 15.76
C GLY A 74 -4.57 -4.94 14.46
N PHE A 75 -4.26 -3.84 13.80
CA PHE A 75 -4.80 -3.52 12.48
C PHE A 75 -4.29 -4.51 11.43
N LYS A 76 -5.12 -4.77 10.44
CA LYS A 76 -4.82 -5.64 9.29
C LYS A 76 -4.88 -4.85 8.00
N ASP A 77 -3.85 -4.99 7.18
CA ASP A 77 -3.86 -4.58 5.79
C ASP A 77 -4.78 -5.53 5.00
N ILE A 78 -5.84 -4.99 4.39
CA ILE A 78 -6.81 -5.83 3.67
C ILE A 78 -6.17 -6.52 2.47
N TYR A 79 -5.29 -5.82 1.74
CA TYR A 79 -4.66 -6.40 0.55
C TYR A 79 -3.80 -7.61 0.93
N ARG A 80 -2.93 -7.48 1.93
CA ARG A 80 -2.10 -8.60 2.43
C ARG A 80 -2.89 -9.67 3.18
N THR A 81 -4.03 -9.33 3.75
CA THR A 81 -4.94 -10.33 4.34
C THR A 81 -5.50 -11.27 3.27
N LEU A 82 -5.84 -10.75 2.10
CA LEU A 82 -6.44 -11.51 0.99
C LEU A 82 -5.38 -12.11 0.06
N TYR A 83 -4.26 -11.43 -0.13
CA TYR A 83 -3.15 -11.80 -1.00
C TYR A 83 -1.83 -11.81 -0.21
N PRO A 84 -1.56 -12.84 0.58
CA PRO A 84 -0.42 -12.83 1.52
C PRO A 84 0.95 -12.91 0.85
N ASN A 85 1.02 -13.30 -0.43
CA ASN A 85 2.28 -13.42 -1.16
C ASN A 85 2.61 -12.13 -1.93
N PRO A 86 3.58 -11.32 -1.48
CA PRO A 86 3.95 -10.07 -2.14
C PRO A 86 4.65 -10.27 -3.49
N VAL A 87 5.18 -11.46 -3.76
CA VAL A 87 5.84 -11.75 -5.05
C VAL A 87 4.83 -11.90 -6.18
N THR A 88 3.72 -12.59 -5.93
CA THR A 88 2.66 -12.79 -6.94
C THR A 88 1.68 -11.62 -6.99
N HIS A 89 1.43 -11.00 -5.86
CA HIS A 89 0.52 -9.87 -5.71
C HIS A 89 1.26 -8.68 -5.07
N PRO A 90 2.20 -8.03 -5.76
CA PRO A 90 2.90 -6.89 -5.20
C PRO A 90 1.96 -5.72 -4.88
N GLY A 91 0.91 -5.54 -5.68
CA GLY A 91 -0.11 -4.53 -5.44
C GLY A 91 0.40 -3.11 -5.60
N PHE A 92 1.38 -2.86 -6.48
CA PHE A 92 1.99 -1.56 -6.66
C PHE A 92 0.98 -0.47 -6.92
N THR A 93 1.05 0.58 -6.12
CA THR A 93 0.21 1.77 -6.27
C THR A 93 0.99 2.98 -6.80
N PHE A 94 2.30 2.99 -6.72
CA PHE A 94 3.18 4.03 -7.24
C PHE A 94 4.40 3.39 -7.96
N PRO A 95 4.93 4.01 -9.03
CA PRO A 95 4.33 5.07 -9.84
C PRO A 95 3.35 4.50 -10.87
N SER A 96 2.18 5.12 -10.98
CA SER A 96 1.17 4.76 -11.97
C SER A 96 1.46 5.41 -13.32
N ASP A 97 1.12 4.72 -14.40
CA ASP A 97 1.13 5.36 -15.72
C ASP A 97 -0.03 6.36 -15.86
N ASN A 98 0.25 7.44 -16.56
CA ASN A 98 -0.70 8.40 -17.05
C ASN A 98 -0.25 8.80 -18.47
N ASP A 99 -0.95 8.32 -19.50
CA ASP A 99 -0.59 8.49 -20.90
C ASP A 99 -0.72 9.94 -21.42
N LYS A 100 -1.27 10.86 -20.62
CA LYS A 100 -1.30 12.30 -20.91
C LYS A 100 -0.11 13.07 -20.31
N MET A 101 0.67 12.41 -19.46
CA MET A 101 1.83 13.03 -18.84
C MET A 101 3.14 12.47 -19.42
N PRO A 102 4.17 13.30 -19.60
CA PRO A 102 5.50 12.78 -19.90
C PRO A 102 6.02 11.95 -18.74
N VAL A 103 6.73 10.85 -19.02
CA VAL A 103 7.26 9.93 -18.00
C VAL A 103 8.08 10.65 -16.93
N SER A 104 8.84 11.68 -17.33
CA SER A 104 9.64 12.50 -16.39
C SER A 104 8.84 13.24 -15.32
N LYS A 105 7.51 13.22 -15.40
CA LYS A 105 6.60 13.78 -14.39
C LYS A 105 5.92 12.71 -13.56
N LEU A 106 6.18 11.43 -13.85
CA LEU A 106 5.58 10.26 -13.21
C LEU A 106 6.60 9.43 -12.42
N THR A 107 7.85 9.88 -12.30
CA THR A 107 8.93 9.18 -11.60
C THR A 107 9.75 10.14 -10.76
N TRP A 108 10.18 9.70 -9.58
CA TRP A 108 11.08 10.41 -8.68
C TRP A 108 12.53 9.91 -8.83
N ALA A 109 12.68 8.61 -9.11
CA ALA A 109 13.97 7.95 -9.29
C ALA A 109 14.06 7.36 -10.71
N PRO A 110 14.37 8.19 -11.75
CA PRO A 110 14.27 7.79 -13.15
C PRO A 110 15.17 6.63 -13.58
N ASP A 111 16.20 6.33 -12.79
CA ASP A 111 17.15 5.24 -13.05
C ASP A 111 16.85 3.96 -12.24
N ALA A 112 15.86 4.01 -11.35
CA ALA A 112 15.51 2.91 -10.47
C ALA A 112 14.15 2.27 -10.82
N ASP A 113 13.93 1.04 -10.33
CA ASP A 113 12.59 0.48 -10.17
C ASP A 113 12.06 0.91 -8.81
N GLU A 114 11.30 2.00 -8.80
CA GLU A 114 10.75 2.62 -7.59
C GLU A 114 9.32 2.19 -7.29
N ARG A 115 8.88 1.07 -7.92
CA ARG A 115 7.53 0.57 -7.66
C ARG A 115 7.38 0.12 -6.23
N ASP A 116 6.38 0.70 -5.56
CA ASP A 116 5.98 0.34 -4.22
C ASP A 116 4.47 0.40 -4.04
N ARG A 117 3.98 -0.33 -3.08
CA ARG A 117 2.63 -0.20 -2.57
C ARG A 117 2.69 0.74 -1.36
N ILE A 118 2.18 1.95 -1.54
CA ILE A 118 2.20 3.02 -0.54
C ILE A 118 0.81 3.58 -0.22
N ASP A 119 -0.21 3.10 -0.94
CA ASP A 119 -1.62 3.41 -0.70
C ASP A 119 -2.30 2.17 -0.08
N PHE A 120 -2.97 2.34 1.05
CA PHE A 120 -3.48 1.23 1.85
C PHE A 120 -4.91 1.44 2.30
N ILE A 121 -5.56 0.31 2.61
CA ILE A 121 -6.74 0.24 3.46
C ILE A 121 -6.44 -0.76 4.58
N TYR A 122 -6.42 -0.27 5.80
CA TYR A 122 -6.34 -1.06 7.02
C TYR A 122 -7.70 -1.15 7.69
N PHE A 123 -7.95 -2.25 8.39
CA PHE A 123 -9.13 -2.42 9.23
C PHE A 123 -8.73 -3.01 10.57
N TYR A 124 -9.50 -2.69 11.60
CA TYR A 124 -9.37 -3.37 12.88
C TYR A 124 -10.31 -4.57 12.92
N PRO A 125 -9.80 -5.81 13.07
CA PRO A 125 -10.64 -7.01 13.06
C PRO A 125 -11.60 -7.03 14.25
N ASN A 126 -12.87 -7.30 14.00
CA ASN A 126 -13.87 -7.65 15.00
C ASN A 126 -14.86 -8.67 14.38
N GLN A 127 -15.85 -9.12 15.19
CA GLN A 127 -16.80 -10.14 14.75
C GLN A 127 -17.78 -9.66 13.65
N ASP A 128 -17.92 -8.34 13.48
CA ASP A 128 -18.92 -7.73 12.60
C ASP A 128 -18.38 -7.39 11.22
N ILE A 129 -17.06 -7.43 11.02
CA ILE A 129 -16.40 -7.09 9.75
C ILE A 129 -15.61 -8.26 9.18
N THR A 130 -15.86 -8.58 7.91
CA THR A 130 -15.13 -9.62 7.18
C THR A 130 -14.65 -9.08 5.84
N PRO A 131 -13.34 -9.11 5.53
CA PRO A 131 -12.83 -8.73 4.22
C PRO A 131 -13.29 -9.73 3.14
N ILE A 132 -13.79 -9.22 2.02
CA ILE A 132 -14.32 -10.04 0.92
C ILE A 132 -13.46 -9.95 -0.32
N SER A 133 -13.06 -8.74 -0.73
CA SER A 133 -12.19 -8.53 -1.89
C SER A 133 -11.38 -7.26 -1.75
N SER A 134 -10.25 -7.24 -2.44
CA SER A 134 -9.45 -6.03 -2.64
C SER A 134 -8.91 -6.03 -4.05
N MET A 135 -8.83 -4.86 -4.67
CA MET A 135 -8.36 -4.68 -6.05
C MET A 135 -7.60 -3.36 -6.15
N ILE A 136 -6.74 -3.27 -7.16
CA ILE A 136 -6.03 -2.05 -7.48
C ILE A 136 -6.87 -1.24 -8.48
N LEU A 137 -7.18 0.00 -8.14
CA LEU A 137 -7.90 0.93 -9.00
C LEU A 137 -6.92 1.78 -9.78
N GLY A 138 -6.89 1.63 -11.08
CA GLY A 138 -6.00 2.38 -11.96
C GLY A 138 -5.53 1.55 -13.15
N PRO A 139 -4.63 2.08 -13.97
CA PRO A 139 -4.04 1.34 -15.08
C PRO A 139 -3.19 0.17 -14.57
N SER A 140 -3.14 -0.92 -15.35
CA SER A 140 -2.23 -2.04 -15.10
C SER A 140 -0.76 -1.71 -15.42
N ARG A 141 -0.50 -0.52 -15.95
CA ARG A 141 0.85 -0.06 -16.28
C ARG A 141 1.46 0.78 -15.19
N SER A 142 2.78 0.65 -15.07
CA SER A 142 3.63 1.43 -14.15
C SER A 142 4.80 2.07 -14.88
N ILE A 143 5.55 2.90 -14.17
CA ILE A 143 6.80 3.48 -14.66
C ILE A 143 7.97 2.78 -13.97
N VAL A 144 8.90 2.24 -14.78
CA VAL A 144 10.12 1.61 -14.30
C VAL A 144 11.30 2.12 -15.12
N LYS A 145 12.31 2.69 -14.45
CA LYS A 145 13.53 3.20 -15.11
C LYS A 145 13.21 4.09 -16.31
N SER A 146 12.30 5.05 -16.09
CA SER A 146 11.79 5.99 -17.09
C SER A 146 11.05 5.34 -18.27
N GLN A 147 10.56 4.12 -18.13
CA GLN A 147 9.80 3.42 -19.16
C GLN A 147 8.40 3.03 -18.67
N ARG A 148 7.41 3.14 -19.57
CA ARG A 148 6.08 2.57 -19.33
C ARG A 148 6.15 1.06 -19.50
N ILE A 149 5.76 0.33 -18.46
CA ILE A 149 5.71 -1.14 -18.50
C ILE A 149 4.32 -1.65 -18.17
N GLU A 150 3.92 -2.76 -18.75
CA GLU A 150 2.74 -3.51 -18.32
C GLU A 150 3.12 -4.36 -17.11
N GLU A 151 2.31 -4.33 -16.04
CA GLU A 151 2.53 -5.20 -14.90
C GLU A 151 2.20 -6.66 -15.27
N ASN A 152 3.14 -7.54 -14.99
CA ASN A 152 2.98 -8.99 -15.16
C ASN A 152 2.89 -9.65 -13.79
N THR A 153 1.80 -9.38 -13.09
CA THR A 153 1.49 -9.86 -11.74
C THR A 153 0.14 -10.56 -11.70
N GLU A 154 -0.19 -11.17 -10.58
CA GLU A 154 -1.52 -11.77 -10.36
C GLU A 154 -2.51 -10.76 -9.74
N ASP A 155 -2.11 -9.49 -9.63
CA ASP A 155 -2.95 -8.43 -9.09
C ASP A 155 -4.22 -8.23 -9.93
N ASN A 156 -5.33 -7.98 -9.25
CA ASN A 156 -6.60 -7.65 -9.89
C ASN A 156 -6.72 -6.14 -10.06
N PHE A 157 -6.78 -5.66 -11.31
CA PHE A 157 -6.93 -4.26 -11.63
C PHE A 157 -8.37 -3.92 -12.03
N ILE A 158 -8.87 -2.79 -11.52
CA ILE A 158 -10.01 -2.09 -12.10
C ILE A 158 -9.47 -0.87 -12.84
N THR A 159 -9.41 -0.95 -14.16
CA THR A 159 -8.94 0.15 -15.00
C THR A 159 -10.13 1.02 -15.44
N PRO A 160 -10.25 2.26 -14.93
CA PRO A 160 -11.30 3.18 -15.37
C PRO A 160 -11.17 3.53 -16.86
N LYS A 161 -12.29 3.81 -17.48
CA LYS A 161 -12.29 4.34 -18.84
C LYS A 161 -11.86 5.82 -18.82
N GLY A 162 -11.04 6.21 -19.80
CA GLY A 162 -10.58 7.59 -19.96
C GLY A 162 -9.19 7.85 -19.39
N ILE A 163 -8.92 9.11 -19.08
CA ILE A 163 -7.62 9.55 -18.57
C ILE A 163 -7.50 9.22 -17.09
N TRP A 164 -6.45 8.53 -16.69
CA TRP A 164 -6.11 8.36 -15.30
C TRP A 164 -5.45 9.66 -14.79
N PRO A 165 -5.95 10.27 -13.69
CA PRO A 165 -5.56 11.63 -13.32
C PRO A 165 -4.35 11.73 -12.39
N SER A 166 -3.78 10.60 -11.97
CA SER A 166 -2.77 10.55 -10.90
C SER A 166 -1.54 9.75 -11.33
N ASP A 167 -0.43 9.98 -10.66
CA ASP A 167 0.77 9.14 -10.64
C ASP A 167 0.70 8.02 -9.58
N HIS A 168 -0.39 7.98 -8.80
CA HIS A 168 -0.74 6.84 -7.94
C HIS A 168 -1.90 6.03 -8.53
N LYS A 169 -1.96 4.76 -8.16
CA LYS A 169 -3.17 3.93 -8.22
C LYS A 169 -3.84 3.93 -6.86
N GLY A 170 -5.14 3.63 -6.82
CA GLY A 170 -5.86 3.49 -5.56
C GLY A 170 -6.06 2.03 -5.17
N VAL A 171 -6.62 1.81 -3.99
CA VAL A 171 -7.06 0.51 -3.50
C VAL A 171 -8.56 0.52 -3.29
N ILE A 172 -9.25 -0.52 -3.76
CA ILE A 172 -10.66 -0.76 -3.47
C ILE A 172 -10.76 -1.97 -2.57
N ALA A 173 -11.60 -1.87 -1.54
CA ALA A 173 -11.89 -2.97 -0.65
C ALA A 173 -13.39 -3.15 -0.46
N THR A 174 -13.81 -4.42 -0.38
CA THR A 174 -15.18 -4.79 -0.05
C THR A 174 -15.18 -5.58 1.25
N PHE A 175 -16.03 -5.16 2.18
CA PHE A 175 -16.25 -5.85 3.43
C PHE A 175 -17.70 -6.31 3.54
N ARG A 176 -17.91 -7.45 4.19
CA ARG A 176 -19.22 -7.84 4.69
C ARG A 176 -19.35 -7.35 6.13
N ILE A 177 -20.43 -6.65 6.39
CA ILE A 177 -20.80 -6.23 7.75
C ILE A 177 -21.95 -7.12 8.22
N SER A 178 -21.77 -7.77 9.37
CA SER A 178 -22.84 -8.54 10.01
C SER A 178 -23.79 -7.59 10.75
N PRO A 179 -25.11 -7.74 10.62
CA PRO A 179 -26.04 -6.97 11.45
C PRO A 179 -25.82 -7.30 12.94
N GLN A 180 -25.83 -6.28 13.77
CA GLN A 180 -25.85 -6.44 15.22
C GLN A 180 -27.24 -6.94 15.67
#